data_c0c5f4a9261f96323541f3c96ddc547f
#
_entry.id   c0c5f4a9261f96323541f3c96ddc547f
#
_cell.length_a   1.000
_cell.length_b   1.000
_cell.length_c   1.000
_cell.angle_alpha   90.00
_cell.angle_beta   90.00
_cell.angle_gamma   90.00
#
_symmetry.space_group_name_H-M   'P 1'
#
loop_
_entity.id
_entity.type
_entity.pdbx_description
1 polymer ?
#
loop_
_entity_poly.entity_id
_entity_poly.type
_entity_poly.pdbx_seq_one_letter_code
_entity_poly.pdbx_strand_id
1 'polypeptide(L)'
;MFQGSKHVPEDTYFLDLERVGATDVNGTTNSDRTNYFETVPKNELELALWLESDRMGFLLDHVDQATFAGQRDVVKNERLQNYENAPYGLVSQYVQAAIYPPDHPYHLLTIGTP
;
A
#
# COMPACT_ATOMS: atom_id res chain seq x y z
N MET A 1 -3.65 -3.94 1.33
CA MET A 1 -2.67 -5.02 1.11
C MET A 1 -2.15 -5.59 2.41
N PHE A 2 -1.79 -4.78 3.41
CA PHE A 2 -1.38 -5.25 4.74
C PHE A 2 -2.56 -5.50 5.69
N GLN A 3 -3.78 -5.17 5.29
CA GLN A 3 -4.96 -5.24 6.15
C GLN A 3 -5.58 -6.63 6.24
N GLY A 4 -5.14 -7.55 5.41
CA GLY A 4 -5.61 -8.92 5.42
C GLY A 4 -5.85 -9.50 4.03
N SER A 5 -6.16 -10.77 3.99
CA SER A 5 -6.52 -11.56 2.83
C SER A 5 -7.46 -12.69 3.28
N LYS A 6 -7.86 -13.60 2.41
CA LYS A 6 -8.87 -14.61 2.74
C LYS A 6 -8.58 -15.40 4.03
N HIS A 7 -7.31 -15.79 4.24
CA HIS A 7 -6.90 -16.64 5.36
C HIS A 7 -6.09 -15.88 6.41
N VAL A 8 -5.78 -14.60 6.16
CA VAL A 8 -5.09 -13.70 7.07
C VAL A 8 -6.10 -12.65 7.56
N PRO A 9 -6.54 -12.74 8.84
CA PRO A 9 -7.49 -11.78 9.39
C PRO A 9 -7.00 -10.32 9.29
N GLU A 10 -7.96 -9.39 9.28
CA GLU A 10 -7.65 -7.96 9.29
C GLU A 10 -6.72 -7.60 10.46
N ASP A 11 -5.77 -6.72 10.20
CA ASP A 11 -4.76 -6.23 11.17
C ASP A 11 -3.79 -7.29 11.75
N THR A 12 -3.80 -8.53 11.27
CA THR A 12 -2.89 -9.57 11.79
C THR A 12 -1.59 -9.71 11.02
N TYR A 13 -1.50 -9.24 9.79
CA TYR A 13 -0.31 -9.39 8.95
C TYR A 13 0.97 -8.88 9.63
N PHE A 14 0.95 -7.67 10.13
CA PHE A 14 2.11 -7.11 10.86
C PHE A 14 2.37 -7.82 12.19
N LEU A 15 1.31 -8.19 12.92
CA LEU A 15 1.43 -8.88 14.19
C LEU A 15 2.09 -10.26 14.04
N ASP A 16 1.75 -11.00 12.99
CA ASP A 16 2.32 -12.32 12.74
C ASP A 16 3.80 -12.23 12.37
N LEU A 17 4.18 -11.24 11.54
CA LEU A 17 5.58 -10.97 11.22
C LEU A 17 6.37 -10.48 12.44
N GLU A 18 5.80 -9.57 13.23
CA GLU A 18 6.45 -9.04 14.44
C GLU A 18 6.72 -10.13 15.48
N ARG A 19 5.79 -11.07 15.68
CA ARG A 19 5.94 -12.19 16.60
C ARG A 19 7.13 -13.09 16.29
N VAL A 20 7.50 -13.21 15.04
CA VAL A 20 8.64 -14.02 14.59
C VAL A 20 9.93 -13.21 14.42
N GLY A 21 9.92 -11.93 14.78
CA GLY A 21 11.09 -11.07 14.74
C GLY A 21 11.42 -10.53 13.35
N ALA A 22 10.41 -10.35 12.50
CA ALA A 22 10.58 -9.65 11.22
C ALA A 22 10.99 -8.19 11.43
N THR A 23 11.79 -7.71 10.51
CA THR A 23 12.21 -6.30 10.41
C THR A 23 11.97 -5.77 9.00
N ASP A 24 12.07 -4.46 8.82
CA ASP A 24 11.95 -3.79 7.53
C ASP A 24 10.64 -4.13 6.76
N VAL A 25 9.57 -4.42 7.50
CA VAL A 25 8.28 -4.73 6.90
C VAL A 25 7.66 -3.45 6.34
N ASN A 26 7.54 -3.34 5.02
CA ASN A 26 7.01 -2.14 4.37
C ASN A 26 6.58 -2.40 2.92
N GLY A 27 6.06 -1.36 2.30
CA GLY A 27 5.83 -1.27 0.86
C GLY A 27 6.26 0.08 0.33
N THR A 28 6.69 0.14 -0.91
CA THR A 28 7.01 1.39 -1.61
C THR A 28 6.31 1.46 -2.95
N THR A 29 5.85 2.65 -3.32
CA THR A 29 5.20 2.93 -4.60
C THR A 29 5.87 4.11 -5.29
N ASN A 30 6.09 3.96 -6.59
CA ASN A 30 6.46 5.05 -7.48
C ASN A 30 5.59 4.99 -8.76
N SER A 31 5.91 5.78 -9.77
CA SER A 31 5.11 5.86 -11.01
C SER A 31 5.02 4.54 -11.77
N ASP A 32 5.97 3.62 -11.60
CA ASP A 32 6.11 2.40 -12.40
C ASP A 32 5.88 1.11 -11.62
N ARG A 33 5.99 1.16 -10.29
CA ARG A 33 5.90 -0.05 -9.47
C ARG A 33 5.38 0.19 -8.07
N THR A 34 4.79 -0.85 -7.50
CA THR A 34 4.65 -1.05 -6.06
C THR A 34 5.35 -2.34 -5.69
N ASN A 35 6.17 -2.33 -4.64
CA ASN A 35 6.76 -3.53 -4.07
C ASN A 35 6.44 -3.62 -2.57
N TYR A 36 6.41 -4.84 -2.09
CA TYR A 36 6.26 -5.17 -0.68
C TYR A 36 7.47 -6.00 -0.27
N PHE A 37 7.94 -5.81 0.93
CA PHE A 37 9.13 -6.49 1.42
C PHE A 37 9.12 -6.60 2.93
N GLU A 38 9.73 -7.66 3.42
CA GLU A 38 10.01 -7.93 4.82
C GLU A 38 11.32 -8.69 4.96
N THR A 39 12.00 -8.49 6.08
CA THR A 39 13.17 -9.28 6.48
C THR A 39 12.77 -10.19 7.63
N VAL A 40 12.89 -11.49 7.43
CA VAL A 40 12.55 -12.49 8.45
C VAL A 40 13.76 -13.36 8.82
N PRO A 41 13.82 -13.91 10.06
CA PRO A 41 14.76 -14.97 10.35
C PRO A 41 14.59 -16.16 9.38
N LYS A 42 15.68 -16.80 8.97
CA LYS A 42 15.63 -17.84 7.93
C LYS A 42 14.72 -19.02 8.25
N ASN A 43 14.48 -19.30 9.54
CA ASN A 43 13.58 -20.34 10.00
C ASN A 43 12.10 -19.96 9.86
N GLU A 44 11.80 -18.69 9.58
CA GLU A 44 10.44 -18.15 9.40
C GLU A 44 10.12 -17.86 7.92
N LEU A 45 10.95 -18.33 7.00
CA LEU A 45 10.75 -18.13 5.56
C LEU A 45 9.41 -18.71 5.09
N GLU A 46 8.98 -19.83 5.63
CA GLU A 46 7.69 -20.44 5.27
C GLU A 46 6.50 -19.54 5.64
N LEU A 47 6.54 -18.87 6.81
CA LEU A 47 5.52 -17.93 7.21
C LEU A 47 5.47 -16.73 6.27
N ALA A 48 6.61 -16.12 5.95
CA ALA A 48 6.67 -14.99 5.02
C ALA A 48 6.13 -15.37 3.64
N LEU A 49 6.56 -16.49 3.09
CA LEU A 49 6.08 -16.99 1.79
C LEU A 49 4.58 -17.32 1.81
N TRP A 50 4.07 -17.83 2.92
CA TRP A 50 2.65 -18.11 3.08
C TRP A 50 1.84 -16.80 3.09
N LEU A 51 2.23 -15.82 3.89
CA LEU A 51 1.57 -14.51 3.96
C LEU A 51 1.54 -13.82 2.58
N GLU A 52 2.69 -13.80 1.89
CA GLU A 52 2.79 -13.20 0.55
C GLU A 52 1.96 -13.97 -0.49
N SER A 53 1.97 -15.31 -0.46
CA SER A 53 1.18 -16.12 -1.40
C SER A 53 -0.33 -15.96 -1.15
N ASP A 54 -0.76 -15.88 0.10
CA ASP A 54 -2.17 -15.64 0.42
C ASP A 54 -2.63 -14.26 -0.04
N ARG A 55 -1.81 -13.25 0.19
CA ARG A 55 -2.06 -11.90 -0.33
C ARG A 55 -2.14 -11.89 -1.86
N MET A 56 -1.23 -12.56 -2.56
CA MET A 56 -1.20 -12.59 -4.03
C MET A 56 -2.36 -13.39 -4.62
N GLY A 57 -2.71 -14.50 -4.00
CA GLY A 57 -3.72 -15.42 -4.53
C GLY A 57 -5.15 -15.10 -4.10
N PHE A 58 -5.33 -14.55 -2.90
CA PHE A 58 -6.64 -14.50 -2.23
C PHE A 58 -7.00 -13.11 -1.64
N LEU A 59 -6.31 -12.05 -2.05
CA LEU A 59 -6.66 -10.69 -1.61
C LEU A 59 -8.09 -10.31 -1.99
N LEU A 60 -8.50 -10.59 -3.22
CA LEU A 60 -9.81 -10.18 -3.74
C LEU A 60 -10.97 -10.85 -3.00
N ASP A 61 -10.77 -12.03 -2.44
CA ASP A 61 -11.78 -12.73 -1.62
C ASP A 61 -12.06 -12.01 -0.29
N HIS A 62 -11.13 -11.16 0.16
CA HIS A 62 -11.23 -10.35 1.37
C HIS A 62 -11.79 -8.94 1.13
N VAL A 63 -11.69 -8.44 -0.10
CA VAL A 63 -12.11 -7.08 -0.44
C VAL A 63 -13.61 -7.02 -0.62
N ASP A 64 -14.29 -6.37 0.31
CA ASP A 64 -15.69 -6.00 0.22
C ASP A 64 -15.87 -4.47 0.20
N GLN A 65 -17.12 -4.01 0.14
CA GLN A 65 -17.42 -2.58 0.09
C GLN A 65 -16.98 -1.84 1.37
N ALA A 66 -17.02 -2.49 2.53
CA ALA A 66 -16.66 -1.87 3.81
C ALA A 66 -15.14 -1.75 3.93
N THR A 67 -14.40 -2.82 3.68
CA THR A 67 -12.93 -2.82 3.69
C THR A 67 -12.37 -1.87 2.65
N PHE A 68 -12.95 -1.83 1.45
CA PHE A 68 -12.56 -0.89 0.40
C PHE A 68 -12.80 0.57 0.82
N ALA A 69 -13.98 0.89 1.36
CA ALA A 69 -14.31 2.25 1.80
C ALA A 69 -13.38 2.71 2.92
N GLY A 70 -13.10 1.84 3.91
CA GLY A 70 -12.16 2.13 5.00
C GLY A 70 -10.75 2.46 4.49
N GLN A 71 -10.21 1.64 3.59
CA GLN A 71 -8.89 1.89 3.02
C GLN A 71 -8.84 3.13 2.12
N ARG A 72 -9.89 3.40 1.36
CA ARG A 72 -9.99 4.65 0.60
C ARG A 72 -9.94 5.88 1.50
N ASP A 73 -10.59 5.85 2.65
CA ASP A 73 -10.57 6.97 3.59
C ASP A 73 -9.18 7.14 4.25
N VAL A 74 -8.45 6.05 4.52
CA VAL A 74 -7.04 6.10 4.94
C VAL A 74 -6.18 6.81 3.89
N VAL A 75 -6.30 6.42 2.61
CA VAL A 75 -5.53 7.05 1.50
C VAL A 75 -5.90 8.51 1.32
N LYS A 76 -7.18 8.89 1.49
CA LYS A 76 -7.60 10.31 1.47
C LYS A 76 -6.96 11.10 2.61
N ASN A 77 -6.92 10.55 3.80
CA ASN A 77 -6.25 11.19 4.94
C ASN A 77 -4.74 11.32 4.72
N GLU A 78 -4.11 10.30 4.15
CA GLU A 78 -2.70 10.35 3.77
C GLU A 78 -2.44 11.47 2.74
N ARG A 79 -3.27 11.59 1.71
CA ARG A 79 -3.20 12.69 0.75
C ARG A 79 -3.34 14.05 1.44
N LEU A 80 -4.33 14.19 2.32
CA LEU A 80 -4.56 15.43 3.06
C LEU A 80 -3.32 15.84 3.86
N GLN A 81 -2.71 14.90 4.59
CA GLN A 81 -1.55 15.14 5.43
C GLN A 81 -0.28 15.45 4.63
N ASN A 82 0.01 14.66 3.59
CA ASN A 82 1.29 14.70 2.91
C ASN A 82 1.34 15.68 1.74
N TYR A 83 0.17 16.06 1.19
CA TYR A 83 0.10 16.94 0.01
C TYR A 83 -0.68 18.22 0.29
N GLU A 84 -1.91 18.14 0.77
CA GLU A 84 -2.77 19.33 0.86
C GLU A 84 -2.41 20.23 2.04
N ASN A 85 -2.10 19.66 3.20
CA ASN A 85 -1.68 20.40 4.40
C ASN A 85 -0.17 20.64 4.48
N ALA A 86 0.63 20.03 3.61
CA ALA A 86 2.07 20.21 3.60
C ALA A 86 2.46 21.48 2.82
N PRO A 87 3.39 22.32 3.33
CA PRO A 87 3.93 23.42 2.58
C PRO A 87 4.49 22.93 1.22
N TYR A 88 4.05 23.53 0.12
CA TYR A 88 4.43 23.14 -1.25
C TYR A 88 4.04 21.72 -1.66
N GLY A 89 3.21 21.01 -0.88
CA GLY A 89 2.89 19.60 -1.10
C GLY A 89 2.22 19.30 -2.46
N LEU A 90 1.49 20.26 -3.02
CA LEU A 90 0.83 20.13 -4.33
C LEU A 90 1.73 20.49 -5.53
N VAL A 91 2.96 20.94 -5.32
CA VAL A 91 3.86 21.34 -6.43
C VAL A 91 4.08 20.20 -7.41
N SER A 92 4.35 19.00 -6.92
CA SER A 92 4.56 17.82 -7.78
C SER A 92 3.34 17.50 -8.64
N GLN A 93 2.13 17.67 -8.11
CA GLN A 93 0.89 17.48 -8.87
C GLN A 93 0.78 18.46 -10.04
N TYR A 94 1.03 19.74 -9.79
CA TYR A 94 0.98 20.76 -10.84
C TYR A 94 2.07 20.57 -11.89
N VAL A 95 3.28 20.19 -11.46
CA VAL A 95 4.40 19.91 -12.38
C VAL A 95 4.10 18.72 -13.27
N GLN A 96 3.61 17.61 -12.71
CA GLN A 96 3.25 16.44 -13.51
C GLN A 96 2.11 16.75 -14.50
N ALA A 97 1.06 17.44 -14.05
CA ALA A 97 -0.05 17.83 -14.91
C ALA A 97 0.37 18.81 -16.02
N ALA A 98 1.42 19.60 -15.81
CA ALA A 98 1.94 20.52 -16.84
C ALA A 98 2.86 19.82 -17.86
N ILE A 99 3.57 18.75 -17.46
CA ILE A 99 4.52 18.04 -18.31
C ILE A 99 3.84 16.93 -19.12
N TYR A 100 2.92 16.21 -18.51
CA TYR A 100 2.28 15.03 -19.12
C TYR A 100 0.84 15.36 -19.56
N PRO A 101 0.41 14.91 -20.75
CA PRO A 101 -0.96 15.08 -21.21
C PRO A 101 -1.95 14.29 -20.34
N PRO A 102 -3.25 14.65 -20.32
CA PRO A 102 -4.24 14.06 -19.41
C PRO A 102 -4.44 12.53 -19.55
N ASP A 103 -4.13 11.97 -20.70
CA ASP A 103 -4.21 10.53 -21.00
C ASP A 103 -2.92 9.76 -20.66
N HIS A 104 -1.86 10.46 -20.24
CA HIS A 104 -0.61 9.81 -19.88
C HIS A 104 -0.66 9.27 -18.44
N PRO A 105 -0.15 8.04 -18.17
CA PRO A 105 -0.16 7.46 -16.82
C PRO A 105 0.50 8.33 -15.74
N TYR A 106 1.47 9.18 -16.10
CA TYR A 106 2.18 10.05 -15.18
C TYR A 106 1.53 11.43 -14.96
N HIS A 107 0.38 11.67 -15.58
CA HIS A 107 -0.33 12.95 -15.40
C HIS A 107 -0.79 13.16 -13.95
N LEU A 108 -1.18 12.08 -13.27
CA LEU A 108 -1.60 12.09 -11.88
C LEU A 108 -0.49 11.57 -10.95
N LEU A 109 -0.48 12.08 -9.72
CA LEU A 109 0.34 11.51 -8.65
C LEU A 109 -0.11 10.07 -8.34
N THR A 110 0.80 9.24 -7.82
CA THR A 110 0.50 7.86 -7.39
C THR A 110 -0.58 7.80 -6.31
N ILE A 111 -0.70 8.84 -5.48
CA ILE A 111 -1.75 8.96 -4.45
C ILE A 111 -3.15 9.17 -5.06
N GLY A 112 -3.25 9.55 -6.31
CA GLY A 112 -4.50 9.83 -6.99
C GLY A 112 -5.11 11.20 -6.66
N THR A 113 -6.36 11.39 -7.09
CA THR A 113 -7.20 12.55 -6.77
C THR A 113 -8.35 12.13 -5.85
N PRO A 114 -8.94 13.06 -5.07
CA PRO A 114 -10.09 12.78 -4.22
C PRO A 114 -11.29 12.23 -4.97
#